data_fd6bee74bc7bb73591bd18af98f84832
#
_entry.id   fd6bee74bc7bb73591bd18af98f84832
#
_cell.length_a   1.000
_cell.length_b   1.000
_cell.length_c   1.000
_cell.angle_alpha   90.00
_cell.angle_beta   90.00
_cell.angle_gamma   90.00
#
_symmetry.space_group_name_H-M   'P 1'
#
loop_
_entity.id
_entity.type
_entity.pdbx_description
1 polymer ?
#
loop_
_entity_poly.entity_id
_entity_poly.type
_entity_poly.pdbx_seq_one_letter_code
_entity_poly.pdbx_strand_id
1 'polypeptide(L)'
;LIALREALVAREKFEAEQAELERLRAEAAAREQKEREERIAREAAEQTRRQEEAKAQAERDAAVRREAEAQAAAERRELELKL
;
A
#
# COMPACT_ATOMS: atom_id res chain seq x y z
N LEU A 1 44.91 16.66 39.53
CA LEU A 1 43.60 16.27 40.06
C LEU A 1 42.45 16.97 39.32
N ILE A 2 42.58 18.26 39.04
CA ILE A 2 41.60 18.99 38.25
C ILE A 2 41.56 18.46 36.82
N ALA A 3 42.70 18.15 36.22
CA ALA A 3 42.77 17.58 34.87
C ALA A 3 42.08 16.22 34.76
N LEU A 4 42.14 15.38 35.80
CA LEU A 4 41.44 14.11 35.86
C LEU A 4 39.92 14.31 35.91
N ARG A 5 39.44 15.25 36.70
CA ARG A 5 38.02 15.58 36.77
C ARG A 5 37.51 16.12 35.46
N GLU A 6 38.25 17.00 34.83
CA GLU A 6 37.88 17.54 33.52
C GLU A 6 37.84 16.47 32.46
N ALA A 7 38.77 15.50 32.46
CA ALA A 7 38.80 14.39 31.55
C ALA A 7 37.59 13.45 31.78
N LEU A 8 37.21 13.20 33.03
CA LEU A 8 36.03 12.39 33.35
C LEU A 8 34.75 13.06 32.91
N VAL A 9 34.61 14.35 33.17
CA VAL A 9 33.42 15.12 32.75
C VAL A 9 33.30 15.12 31.23
N ALA A 10 34.42 15.35 30.52
CA ALA A 10 34.44 15.32 29.06
C ALA A 10 34.03 13.96 28.51
N ARG A 11 34.52 12.88 29.15
CA ARG A 11 34.17 11.51 28.74
C ARG A 11 32.71 11.20 28.99
N GLU A 12 32.17 11.57 30.13
CA GLU A 12 30.76 11.38 30.45
C GLU A 12 29.87 12.15 29.48
N LYS A 13 30.24 13.38 29.14
CA LYS A 13 29.55 14.20 28.18
C LYS A 13 29.58 13.56 26.80
N PHE A 14 30.71 13.04 26.35
CA PHE A 14 30.90 12.36 25.11
C PHE A 14 29.98 11.10 25.03
N GLU A 15 30.02 10.28 26.10
CA GLU A 15 29.22 9.09 26.19
C GLU A 15 27.70 9.39 26.14
N ALA A 16 27.28 10.46 26.84
CA ALA A 16 25.90 10.91 26.82
C ALA A 16 25.49 11.40 25.43
N GLU A 17 26.34 12.12 24.73
CA GLU A 17 26.09 12.58 23.36
C GLU A 17 25.98 11.40 22.39
N GLN A 18 26.85 10.40 22.54
CA GLN A 18 26.81 9.20 21.72
C GLN A 18 25.53 8.39 21.98
N ALA A 19 25.15 8.24 23.23
CA ALA A 19 23.91 7.56 23.60
C ALA A 19 22.69 8.26 23.03
N GLU A 20 22.65 9.58 23.08
CA GLU A 20 21.58 10.39 22.50
C GLU A 20 21.52 10.24 20.98
N LEU A 21 22.69 10.25 20.33
CA LEU A 21 22.78 10.07 18.89
C LEU A 21 22.27 8.69 18.47
N GLU A 22 22.65 7.63 19.20
CA GLU A 22 22.17 6.27 18.95
C GLU A 22 20.66 6.19 19.14
N ARG A 23 20.13 6.83 20.16
CA ARG A 23 18.68 6.87 20.41
C ARG A 23 17.94 7.53 19.26
N LEU A 24 18.43 8.67 18.80
CA LEU A 24 17.83 9.39 17.67
C LEU A 24 17.89 8.57 16.38
N ARG A 25 19.00 7.88 16.14
CA ARG A 25 19.16 7.00 14.98
C ARG A 25 18.20 5.82 15.04
N ALA A 26 18.05 5.22 16.22
CA ALA A 26 17.11 4.11 16.41
C ALA A 26 15.66 4.55 16.20
N GLU A 27 15.29 5.73 16.70
CA GLU A 27 13.96 6.29 16.49
C GLU A 27 13.70 6.60 15.01
N ALA A 28 14.69 7.16 14.33
CA ALA A 28 14.59 7.44 12.89
C ALA A 28 14.45 6.16 12.09
N ALA A 29 15.22 5.12 12.40
CA ALA A 29 15.14 3.83 11.73
C ALA A 29 13.79 3.15 11.97
N ALA A 30 13.27 3.22 13.19
CA ALA A 30 11.97 2.67 13.54
C ALA A 30 10.84 3.40 12.78
N ARG A 31 10.95 4.71 12.65
CA ARG A 31 10.00 5.54 11.90
C ARG A 31 10.01 5.21 10.41
N GLU A 32 11.19 5.08 9.82
CA GLU A 32 11.35 4.68 8.43
C GLU A 32 10.76 3.30 8.16
N GLN A 33 11.01 2.36 9.07
CA GLN A 33 10.47 1.00 8.96
C GLN A 33 8.95 1.02 8.99
N LYS A 34 8.37 1.76 9.92
CA LYS A 34 6.92 1.91 10.03
C LYS A 34 6.32 2.54 8.78
N GLU A 35 6.92 3.60 8.28
CA GLU A 35 6.48 4.26 7.05
C GLU A 35 6.55 3.34 5.84
N ARG A 36 7.61 2.53 5.77
CA ARG A 36 7.77 1.53 4.71
C ARG A 36 6.68 0.47 4.77
N GLU A 37 6.41 -0.06 5.96
CA GLU A 37 5.36 -1.06 6.17
C GLU A 37 3.97 -0.50 5.82
N GLU A 38 3.69 0.72 6.25
CA GLU A 38 2.43 1.40 5.93
C GLU A 38 2.27 1.64 4.42
N ARG A 39 3.36 1.99 3.74
CA ARG A 39 3.37 2.18 2.30
C ARG A 39 3.08 0.87 1.57
N ILE A 40 3.76 -0.20 1.95
CA ILE A 40 3.56 -1.53 1.38
C ILE A 40 2.11 -1.98 1.58
N ALA A 41 1.57 -1.78 2.78
CA ALA A 41 0.18 -2.12 3.07
C ALA A 41 -0.80 -1.32 2.22
N ARG A 42 -0.57 -0.02 2.04
CA ARG A 42 -1.42 0.83 1.20
C ARG A 42 -1.35 0.42 -0.27
N GLU A 43 -0.16 0.12 -0.77
CA GLU A 43 0.02 -0.33 -2.15
C GLU A 43 -0.68 -1.66 -2.39
N ALA A 44 -0.56 -2.60 -1.45
CA ALA A 44 -1.24 -3.89 -1.55
C ALA A 44 -2.77 -3.73 -1.53
N ALA A 45 -3.30 -2.89 -0.65
CA ALA A 45 -4.73 -2.59 -0.56
C ALA A 45 -5.24 -1.92 -1.85
N GLU A 46 -4.48 -0.98 -2.39
CA GLU A 46 -4.82 -0.29 -3.63
C GLU A 46 -4.83 -1.26 -4.82
N GLN A 47 -3.86 -2.14 -4.89
CA GLN A 47 -3.81 -3.16 -5.94
C GLN A 47 -4.99 -4.11 -5.86
N THR A 48 -5.33 -4.57 -4.65
CA THR A 48 -6.50 -5.43 -4.43
C THR A 48 -7.79 -4.72 -4.87
N ARG A 49 -7.94 -3.45 -4.49
CA ARG A 49 -9.10 -2.64 -4.87
C ARG A 49 -9.22 -2.53 -6.39
N ARG A 50 -8.12 -2.26 -7.08
CA ARG A 50 -8.10 -2.18 -8.55
C ARG A 50 -8.47 -3.49 -9.20
N GLN A 51 -7.98 -4.61 -8.67
CA GLN A 51 -8.30 -5.93 -9.19
C GLN A 51 -9.77 -6.26 -9.00
N GLU A 52 -10.34 -5.95 -7.85
CA GLU A 52 -11.76 -6.15 -7.57
C GLU A 52 -12.64 -5.27 -8.45
N GLU A 53 -12.27 -4.01 -8.65
CA GLU A 53 -12.98 -3.11 -9.55
C GLU A 53 -12.93 -3.59 -11.00
N ALA A 54 -11.76 -4.02 -11.45
CA ALA A 54 -11.60 -4.54 -12.81
C ALA A 54 -12.44 -5.80 -13.04
N LYS A 55 -12.47 -6.69 -12.03
CA LYS A 55 -13.28 -7.90 -12.06
C LYS A 55 -14.77 -7.57 -12.09
N ALA A 56 -15.21 -6.64 -11.24
CA ALA A 56 -16.61 -6.21 -11.21
C ALA A 56 -17.02 -5.56 -12.54
N GLN A 57 -16.13 -4.74 -13.12
CA GLN A 57 -16.39 -4.12 -14.42
C GLN A 57 -16.49 -5.17 -15.54
N ALA A 58 -15.59 -6.15 -15.52
CA ALA A 58 -15.63 -7.25 -16.49
C ALA A 58 -16.92 -8.06 -16.38
N GLU A 59 -17.41 -8.30 -15.18
CA GLU A 59 -18.68 -9.00 -14.94
C GLU A 59 -19.87 -8.18 -15.45
N ARG A 60 -19.88 -6.88 -15.23
CA ARG A 60 -20.93 -5.99 -15.77
C ARG A 60 -20.93 -5.98 -17.29
N ASP A 61 -19.74 -5.87 -17.89
CA ASP A 61 -19.59 -5.87 -19.34
C ASP A 61 -20.04 -7.20 -19.95
N ALA A 62 -19.71 -8.32 -19.31
CA ALA A 62 -20.14 -9.63 -19.72
C ALA A 62 -21.67 -9.80 -19.62
N ALA A 63 -22.28 -9.27 -18.57
CA ALA A 63 -23.73 -9.29 -18.41
C ALA A 63 -24.45 -8.47 -19.49
N VAL A 64 -23.95 -7.27 -19.79
CA VAL A 64 -24.48 -6.42 -20.86
C VAL A 64 -24.37 -7.14 -22.21
N ARG A 65 -23.24 -7.78 -22.48
CA ARG A 65 -23.02 -8.52 -23.73
C ARG A 65 -23.96 -9.69 -23.86
N ARG A 66 -24.17 -10.49 -22.79
CA ARG A 66 -25.09 -11.60 -22.77
C ARG A 66 -26.54 -11.16 -23.04
N GLU A 67 -26.93 -10.03 -22.42
CA GLU A 67 -28.24 -9.47 -22.62
C GLU A 67 -28.46 -9.02 -24.09
N ALA A 68 -27.48 -8.33 -24.65
CA ALA A 68 -27.50 -7.88 -26.02
C ALA A 68 -27.57 -9.05 -26.99
N GLU A 69 -26.81 -10.12 -26.74
CA GLU A 69 -26.84 -11.34 -27.54
C GLU A 69 -28.18 -12.05 -27.43
N ALA A 70 -28.78 -12.11 -26.24
CA ALA A 70 -30.10 -12.70 -26.04
C ALA A 70 -31.21 -11.94 -26.78
N GLN A 71 -31.15 -10.59 -26.75
CA GLN A 71 -32.08 -9.75 -27.48
C GLN A 71 -31.93 -9.92 -29.00
N ALA A 72 -30.70 -9.96 -29.48
CA ALA A 72 -30.44 -10.19 -30.92
C ALA A 72 -30.92 -11.56 -31.37
N ALA A 73 -30.73 -12.58 -30.54
CA ALA A 73 -31.23 -13.93 -30.83
C ALA A 73 -32.77 -13.97 -30.85
N ALA A 74 -33.43 -13.28 -29.92
CA ALA A 74 -34.89 -13.20 -29.89
C ALA A 74 -35.44 -12.47 -31.12
N GLU A 75 -34.81 -11.39 -31.54
CA GLU A 75 -35.18 -10.63 -32.73
C GLU A 75 -35.03 -11.50 -34.00
N ARG A 76 -33.95 -12.26 -34.09
CA ARG A 76 -33.75 -13.19 -35.22
C ARG A 76 -34.82 -14.26 -35.27
N ARG A 77 -35.24 -14.83 -34.14
CA ARG A 77 -36.31 -15.80 -34.05
C ARG A 77 -37.64 -15.23 -34.52
N GLU A 78 -37.95 -13.99 -34.11
CA GLU A 78 -39.17 -13.33 -34.53
C GLU A 78 -39.20 -13.12 -36.05
N LEU A 79 -38.08 -12.69 -36.63
CA LEU A 79 -37.95 -12.54 -38.08
C LEU A 79 -38.12 -13.86 -38.82
N GLU A 80 -37.53 -14.95 -38.32
CA GLU A 80 -37.66 -16.27 -38.90
C GLU A 80 -39.11 -16.79 -38.84
N LEU A 81 -39.82 -16.51 -37.75
CA LEU A 81 -41.20 -16.92 -37.61
C LEU A 81 -42.17 -16.17 -38.52
N LYS A 82 -41.81 -14.96 -38.94
CA LYS A 82 -42.62 -14.16 -39.84
C LYS A 82 -42.44 -14.52 -41.33
N LEU A 83 -41.38 -15.22 -41.62
CA LEU A 83 -41.10 -15.68 -42.96
C LEU A 83 -41.85 -16.96 -43.23
#